data_96536f1a8e8ce06a0598ced1915c05d5
#
_entry.id   96536f1a8e8ce06a0598ced1915c05d5
#
_cell.length_a   1.000
_cell.length_b   1.000
_cell.length_c   1.000
_cell.angle_alpha   90.00
_cell.angle_beta   90.00
_cell.angle_gamma   90.00
#
_symmetry.space_group_name_H-M   'P 1'
#
loop_
_entity.id
_entity.type
_entity.pdbx_description
1 polymer ?
#
loop_
_entity_poly.entity_id
_entity_poly.type
_entity_poly.pdbx_seq_one_letter_code
_entity_poly.pdbx_strand_id
1 'polypeptide(L)'
;VVAEFEPNSAISSVLGQGATKGDGQITTPTAEMVLALMGKSLSYNLNAAIWDAEYDASGTTTKDLFDGFDTITAKEITAGNISEANGNLLELEVAITSENAYAIFRQILKKLAPELRSRKAYIYCSQDIVDAYNESYLATHGGVMYNQKFEQVSVEGSNGNLVFCPLANKADSPYITISTKENMLYGYDTMADEAQILVKEYAPFVLSYVATMFFGVQVESI
;
A
#
# COMPACT_ATOMS: atom_id res chain seq x y z
N VAL A 1 -18.39 -6.12 -1.80
CA VAL A 1 -18.18 -6.37 -3.24
C VAL A 1 -19.23 -7.35 -3.69
N VAL A 2 -19.95 -7.03 -4.78
CA VAL A 2 -20.92 -7.92 -5.42
C VAL A 2 -20.37 -8.27 -6.80
N ALA A 3 -20.22 -9.54 -7.10
CA ALA A 3 -19.83 -10.00 -8.42
C ALA A 3 -20.83 -11.05 -8.90
N GLU A 4 -21.28 -10.90 -10.13
CA GLU A 4 -22.12 -11.87 -10.83
C GLU A 4 -21.20 -12.77 -11.67
N PHE A 5 -21.47 -14.05 -11.60
CA PHE A 5 -20.71 -15.04 -12.32
C PHE A 5 -21.66 -15.94 -13.12
N GLU A 6 -21.41 -16.01 -14.41
CA GLU A 6 -22.13 -16.87 -15.33
C GLU A 6 -21.30 -18.12 -15.63
N PRO A 7 -21.64 -19.29 -15.07
CA PRO A 7 -20.82 -20.50 -15.18
C PRO A 7 -20.53 -20.89 -16.63
N ASN A 8 -21.48 -20.68 -17.54
CA ASN A 8 -21.32 -21.02 -18.95
C ASN A 8 -20.21 -20.22 -19.65
N SER A 9 -19.97 -18.97 -19.23
CA SER A 9 -18.89 -18.14 -19.78
C SER A 9 -17.51 -18.62 -19.33
N ALA A 10 -17.44 -19.24 -18.16
CA ALA A 10 -16.19 -19.76 -17.60
C ALA A 10 -15.79 -21.11 -18.22
N ILE A 11 -16.74 -21.91 -18.73
CA ILE A 11 -16.45 -23.22 -19.35
C ILE A 11 -15.59 -23.06 -20.60
N SER A 12 -15.71 -21.95 -21.34
CA SER A 12 -14.91 -21.63 -22.52
C SER A 12 -13.58 -20.93 -22.20
N SER A 13 -13.33 -20.65 -20.93
CA SER A 13 -12.11 -19.97 -20.46
C SER A 13 -11.10 -20.93 -19.83
N VAL A 14 -9.93 -20.41 -19.49
CA VAL A 14 -8.88 -21.15 -18.75
C VAL A 14 -9.42 -21.75 -17.44
N LEU A 15 -10.41 -21.11 -16.82
CA LEU A 15 -11.09 -21.59 -15.60
C LEU A 15 -11.88 -22.89 -15.84
N GLY A 16 -12.37 -23.11 -17.06
CA GLY A 16 -13.10 -24.33 -17.44
C GLY A 16 -12.24 -25.56 -17.71
N GLN A 17 -10.91 -25.42 -17.72
CA GLN A 17 -10.01 -26.56 -17.96
C GLN A 17 -10.02 -27.62 -16.84
N GLY A 18 -10.57 -27.30 -15.68
CA GLY A 18 -10.79 -28.24 -14.58
C GLY A 18 -12.08 -29.04 -14.65
N ALA A 19 -12.98 -28.74 -15.61
CA ALA A 19 -14.18 -29.52 -15.83
C ALA A 19 -13.80 -30.84 -16.51
N THR A 20 -13.84 -31.91 -15.76
CA THR A 20 -13.54 -33.26 -16.23
C THR A 20 -14.47 -33.67 -17.36
N LYS A 21 -13.88 -34.23 -18.40
CA LYS A 21 -14.54 -34.85 -19.54
C LYS A 21 -15.73 -35.70 -19.10
N GLY A 22 -16.93 -35.33 -19.50
CA GLY A 22 -18.00 -36.29 -19.70
C GLY A 22 -19.24 -36.15 -18.83
N ASP A 23 -19.22 -35.48 -17.67
CA ASP A 23 -20.34 -35.53 -16.75
C ASP A 23 -21.25 -34.28 -16.69
N GLY A 24 -20.96 -33.24 -17.42
CA GLY A 24 -21.80 -32.02 -17.44
C GLY A 24 -22.02 -31.32 -16.10
N GLN A 25 -21.44 -31.84 -15.02
CA GLN A 25 -21.46 -31.21 -13.72
C GLN A 25 -20.25 -30.27 -13.57
N ILE A 26 -20.57 -29.01 -13.35
CA ILE A 26 -19.57 -28.04 -12.87
C ILE A 26 -19.20 -28.48 -11.47
N THR A 27 -18.10 -29.18 -11.34
CA THR A 27 -17.60 -29.65 -10.06
C THR A 27 -17.13 -28.46 -9.21
N THR A 28 -17.32 -28.56 -7.91
CA THR A 28 -16.91 -27.66 -6.80
C THR A 28 -15.60 -26.90 -7.01
N PRO A 29 -14.56 -27.42 -7.69
CA PRO A 29 -13.31 -26.72 -7.95
C PRO A 29 -13.44 -25.37 -8.65
N THR A 30 -14.42 -25.20 -9.52
CA THR A 30 -14.59 -23.96 -10.29
C THR A 30 -15.09 -22.81 -9.40
N ALA A 31 -16.01 -23.09 -8.48
CA ALA A 31 -16.49 -22.09 -7.51
C ALA A 31 -15.36 -21.66 -6.55
N GLU A 32 -14.59 -22.60 -6.05
CA GLU A 32 -13.43 -22.33 -5.20
C GLU A 32 -12.36 -21.50 -5.93
N MET A 33 -12.09 -21.80 -7.19
CA MET A 33 -11.15 -21.00 -8.00
C MET A 33 -11.63 -19.56 -8.21
N VAL A 34 -12.92 -19.38 -8.48
CA VAL A 34 -13.52 -18.04 -8.63
C VAL A 34 -13.40 -17.26 -7.32
N LEU A 35 -13.74 -17.88 -6.20
CA LEU A 35 -13.59 -17.27 -4.87
C LEU A 35 -12.15 -16.90 -4.56
N ALA A 36 -11.20 -17.78 -4.86
CA ALA A 36 -9.78 -17.52 -4.67
C ALA A 36 -9.29 -16.35 -5.52
N LEU A 37 -9.72 -16.26 -6.79
CA LEU A 37 -9.38 -15.15 -7.68
C LEU A 37 -10.01 -13.83 -7.21
N MET A 38 -11.26 -13.86 -6.75
CA MET A 38 -11.92 -12.67 -6.19
C MET A 38 -11.22 -12.20 -4.92
N GLY A 39 -10.87 -13.11 -4.00
CA GLY A 39 -10.14 -12.79 -2.80
C GLY A 39 -8.76 -12.19 -3.10
N LYS A 40 -8.05 -12.75 -4.08
CA LYS A 40 -6.77 -12.22 -4.54
C LYS A 40 -6.90 -10.83 -5.15
N SER A 41 -7.91 -10.61 -5.98
CA SER A 41 -8.18 -9.30 -6.59
C SER A 41 -8.55 -8.26 -5.54
N LEU A 42 -9.40 -8.62 -4.57
CA LEU A 42 -9.77 -7.74 -3.45
C LEU A 42 -8.55 -7.36 -2.62
N SER A 43 -7.72 -8.33 -2.24
CA SER A 43 -6.50 -8.08 -1.48
C SER A 43 -5.52 -7.19 -2.23
N TYR A 44 -5.37 -7.40 -3.54
CA TYR A 44 -4.53 -6.54 -4.38
C TYR A 44 -5.05 -5.10 -4.43
N ASN A 45 -6.36 -4.92 -4.65
CA ASN A 45 -6.98 -3.60 -4.73
C ASN A 45 -6.94 -2.85 -3.39
N LEU A 46 -7.16 -3.55 -2.27
CA LEU A 46 -7.02 -2.96 -0.93
C LEU A 46 -5.58 -2.52 -0.67
N ASN A 47 -4.60 -3.36 -0.99
CA ASN A 47 -3.20 -3.00 -0.84
C ASN A 47 -2.79 -1.83 -1.74
N ALA A 48 -3.32 -1.76 -2.96
CA ALA A 48 -3.07 -0.63 -3.86
C ALA A 48 -3.67 0.68 -3.33
N ALA A 49 -4.83 0.61 -2.68
CA ALA A 49 -5.56 1.77 -2.18
C ALA A 49 -5.12 2.26 -0.79
N ILE A 50 -4.30 1.49 -0.05
CA ILE A 50 -4.00 1.73 1.37
C ILE A 50 -3.42 3.11 1.67
N TRP A 51 -2.78 3.75 0.70
CA TRP A 51 -2.18 5.06 0.85
C TRP A 51 -3.08 6.20 0.39
N ASP A 52 -3.68 6.08 -0.79
CA ASP A 52 -4.37 7.14 -1.52
C ASP A 52 -5.91 7.03 -1.51
N ALA A 53 -6.46 6.10 -0.74
CA ALA A 53 -7.89 5.96 -0.57
C ALA A 53 -8.50 7.21 0.11
N GLU A 54 -9.69 7.61 -0.34
CA GLU A 54 -10.49 8.67 0.26
C GLU A 54 -11.95 8.21 0.34
N TYR A 55 -12.50 8.24 1.55
CA TYR A 55 -13.85 7.76 1.78
C TYR A 55 -14.90 8.61 1.05
N ASP A 56 -15.70 7.95 0.21
CA ASP A 56 -16.89 8.52 -0.42
C ASP A 56 -18.07 7.55 -0.25
N ALA A 57 -19.12 7.98 0.45
CA ALA A 57 -20.31 7.19 0.69
C ALA A 57 -21.09 6.83 -0.61
N SER A 58 -20.88 7.59 -1.68
CA SER A 58 -21.47 7.34 -3.01
C SER A 58 -20.51 6.61 -3.96
N GLY A 59 -19.29 6.37 -3.55
CA GLY A 59 -18.23 5.74 -4.33
C GLY A 59 -18.51 4.26 -4.61
N THR A 60 -17.90 3.76 -5.65
CA THR A 60 -18.08 2.37 -6.12
C THR A 60 -16.78 1.60 -6.25
N THR A 61 -15.66 2.25 -5.98
CA THR A 61 -14.33 1.66 -6.09
C THR A 61 -13.76 1.28 -4.73
N THR A 62 -12.69 0.50 -4.71
CA THR A 62 -12.00 0.15 -3.47
C THR A 62 -11.37 1.37 -2.78
N LYS A 63 -11.01 2.40 -3.55
CA LYS A 63 -10.44 3.65 -3.03
C LYS A 63 -11.45 4.49 -2.24
N ASP A 64 -12.74 4.30 -2.49
CA ASP A 64 -13.83 5.06 -1.87
C ASP A 64 -14.29 4.47 -0.53
N LEU A 65 -13.73 3.33 -0.11
CA LEU A 65 -14.22 2.59 1.06
C LEU A 65 -13.71 3.12 2.40
N PHE A 66 -12.53 3.73 2.43
CA PHE A 66 -11.88 4.20 3.66
C PHE A 66 -10.88 5.32 3.34
N ASP A 67 -10.41 6.02 4.38
CA ASP A 67 -9.32 6.98 4.24
C ASP A 67 -7.97 6.27 4.33
N GLY A 68 -7.12 6.47 3.32
CA GLY A 68 -5.75 5.97 3.30
C GLY A 68 -4.79 6.82 4.14
N PHE A 69 -3.58 6.36 4.34
CA PHE A 69 -2.59 7.06 5.16
C PHE A 69 -2.26 8.47 4.65
N ASP A 70 -2.15 8.67 3.34
CA ASP A 70 -1.86 9.99 2.76
C ASP A 70 -3.06 10.94 2.90
N THR A 71 -4.28 10.42 2.78
CA THR A 71 -5.52 11.16 3.00
C THR A 71 -5.66 11.58 4.46
N ILE A 72 -5.36 10.69 5.41
CA ILE A 72 -5.30 11.02 6.84
C ILE A 72 -4.25 12.10 7.08
N THR A 73 -3.05 11.96 6.52
CA THR A 73 -1.98 12.96 6.63
C THR A 73 -2.44 14.32 6.10
N ALA A 74 -3.10 14.38 4.94
CA ALA A 74 -3.64 15.63 4.38
C ALA A 74 -4.70 16.28 5.28
N LYS A 75 -5.59 15.46 5.87
CA LYS A 75 -6.60 15.94 6.85
C LYS A 75 -5.95 16.49 8.11
N GLU A 76 -4.93 15.84 8.64
CA GLU A 76 -4.19 16.27 9.82
C GLU A 76 -3.34 17.52 9.58
N ILE A 77 -2.80 17.70 8.38
CA ILE A 77 -2.16 18.96 7.96
C ILE A 77 -3.19 20.09 7.94
N THR A 78 -4.37 19.85 7.36
CA THR A 78 -5.45 20.83 7.30
C THR A 78 -5.98 21.19 8.69
N ALA A 79 -6.03 20.24 9.61
CA ALA A 79 -6.41 20.44 11.01
C ALA A 79 -5.32 21.16 11.83
N GLY A 80 -4.10 21.27 11.32
CA GLY A 80 -2.96 21.90 11.99
C GLY A 80 -2.23 21.00 13.00
N ASN A 81 -2.58 19.73 13.09
CA ASN A 81 -1.92 18.75 13.95
C ASN A 81 -0.55 18.35 13.36
N ILE A 82 -0.46 18.27 12.05
CA ILE A 82 0.80 18.12 11.31
C ILE A 82 1.18 19.49 10.76
N SER A 83 2.30 20.05 11.22
CA SER A 83 2.78 21.36 10.80
C SER A 83 4.29 21.51 11.05
N GLU A 84 4.94 22.43 10.35
CA GLU A 84 6.34 22.78 10.64
C GLU A 84 6.54 23.30 12.05
N ALA A 85 5.55 24.02 12.60
CA ALA A 85 5.59 24.56 13.96
C ALA A 85 5.63 23.44 15.01
N ASN A 86 4.96 22.33 14.78
CA ASN A 86 4.98 21.15 15.64
C ASN A 86 6.24 20.28 15.40
N GLY A 87 7.00 20.56 14.36
CA GLY A 87 8.23 19.83 14.02
C GLY A 87 8.01 18.44 13.41
N ASN A 88 6.77 18.11 13.02
CA ASN A 88 6.37 16.84 12.42
C ASN A 88 6.11 16.94 10.90
N LEU A 89 6.26 18.13 10.32
CA LEU A 89 6.22 18.37 8.87
C LEU A 89 7.53 19.00 8.41
N LEU A 90 8.00 18.61 7.26
CA LEU A 90 9.07 19.28 6.52
C LEU A 90 8.59 19.51 5.10
N GLU A 91 8.30 20.76 4.78
CA GLU A 91 8.01 21.15 3.40
C GLU A 91 9.30 21.22 2.58
N LEU A 92 9.29 20.59 1.42
CA LEU A 92 10.39 20.64 0.48
C LEU A 92 10.08 21.68 -0.60
N GLU A 93 10.90 22.71 -0.66
CA GLU A 93 10.77 23.77 -1.69
C GLU A 93 11.10 23.29 -3.11
N VAL A 94 11.84 22.19 -3.20
CA VAL A 94 12.34 21.64 -4.46
C VAL A 94 12.03 20.14 -4.53
N ALA A 95 11.63 19.67 -5.70
CA ALA A 95 11.42 18.27 -5.97
C ALA A 95 12.71 17.46 -5.75
N ILE A 96 12.57 16.23 -5.28
CA ILE A 96 13.69 15.31 -5.12
C ILE A 96 14.14 14.81 -6.49
N THR A 97 15.42 14.98 -6.78
CA THR A 97 16.06 14.55 -8.02
C THR A 97 17.37 13.81 -7.71
N SER A 98 17.93 13.16 -8.72
CA SER A 98 19.23 12.49 -8.60
C SER A 98 20.41 13.43 -8.26
N GLU A 99 20.22 14.75 -8.37
CA GLU A 99 21.26 15.72 -8.01
C GLU A 99 21.19 16.13 -6.54
N ASN A 100 19.98 16.19 -5.95
CA ASN A 100 19.75 16.78 -4.63
C ASN A 100 19.31 15.80 -3.54
N ALA A 101 18.89 14.60 -3.91
CA ALA A 101 18.27 13.63 -2.99
C ALA A 101 19.14 13.35 -1.77
N TYR A 102 20.44 13.12 -1.93
CA TYR A 102 21.37 12.88 -0.82
C TYR A 102 21.37 14.04 0.18
N ALA A 103 21.46 15.28 -0.32
CA ALA A 103 21.47 16.47 0.53
C ALA A 103 20.15 16.65 1.28
N ILE A 104 19.02 16.43 0.61
CA ILE A 104 17.67 16.51 1.20
C ILE A 104 17.52 15.47 2.32
N PHE A 105 17.86 14.22 2.10
CA PHE A 105 17.76 13.18 3.14
C PHE A 105 18.70 13.43 4.31
N ARG A 106 19.85 14.05 4.09
CA ARG A 106 20.72 14.52 5.19
C ARG A 106 20.09 15.66 5.99
N GLN A 107 19.33 16.54 5.37
CA GLN A 107 18.58 17.58 6.07
C GLN A 107 17.41 16.98 6.85
N ILE A 108 16.66 16.05 6.25
CA ILE A 108 15.59 15.31 6.91
C ILE A 108 16.13 14.63 8.17
N LEU A 109 17.25 13.91 8.06
CA LEU A 109 17.88 13.24 9.20
C LEU A 109 18.22 14.21 10.34
N LYS A 110 18.66 15.44 10.03
CA LYS A 110 19.00 16.45 11.05
C LYS A 110 17.76 17.01 11.74
N LYS A 111 16.66 17.20 11.00
CA LYS A 111 15.39 17.74 11.52
C LYS A 111 14.52 16.67 12.19
N LEU A 112 14.79 15.39 11.94
CA LEU A 112 14.02 14.29 12.50
C LEU A 112 14.06 14.28 14.02
N ALA A 113 12.91 14.03 14.65
CA ALA A 113 12.78 13.96 16.10
C ALA A 113 13.78 12.95 16.72
N PRO A 114 14.38 13.27 17.87
CA PRO A 114 15.39 12.42 18.51
C PRO A 114 14.90 10.98 18.78
N GLU A 115 13.62 10.83 19.05
CA GLU A 115 12.99 9.53 19.29
C GLU A 115 13.02 8.64 18.04
N LEU A 116 12.66 9.17 16.88
CA LEU A 116 12.73 8.45 15.61
C LEU A 116 14.18 8.17 15.17
N ARG A 117 15.11 9.05 15.53
CA ARG A 117 16.55 8.81 15.24
C ARG A 117 17.15 7.70 16.07
N SER A 118 16.64 7.46 17.28
CA SER A 118 17.14 6.44 18.21
C SER A 118 16.51 5.06 17.97
N ARG A 119 15.39 5.00 17.26
CA ARG A 119 14.66 3.75 16.95
C ARG A 119 14.77 3.43 15.47
N LYS A 120 14.42 2.20 15.13
CA LYS A 120 14.31 1.80 13.74
C LYS A 120 13.01 2.39 13.14
N ALA A 121 13.19 3.35 12.23
CA ALA A 121 12.11 3.99 11.49
C ALA A 121 12.21 3.65 10.00
N TYR A 122 11.08 3.70 9.32
CA TYR A 122 10.96 3.39 7.90
C TYR A 122 10.54 4.63 7.12
N ILE A 123 11.16 4.82 5.96
CA ILE A 123 10.82 5.86 5.00
C ILE A 123 9.94 5.21 3.95
N TYR A 124 8.65 5.49 4.02
CA TYR A 124 7.68 5.03 3.02
C TYR A 124 7.66 6.02 1.86
N CYS A 125 8.19 5.61 0.73
CA CYS A 125 8.35 6.44 -0.46
C CYS A 125 8.20 5.62 -1.74
N SER A 126 8.23 6.28 -2.90
CA SER A 126 8.30 5.60 -4.20
C SER A 126 9.69 5.00 -4.45
N GLN A 127 9.76 4.05 -5.38
CA GLN A 127 11.04 3.49 -5.83
C GLN A 127 11.92 4.58 -6.48
N ASP A 128 11.33 5.50 -7.25
CA ASP A 128 12.05 6.58 -7.92
C ASP A 128 12.85 7.47 -6.95
N ILE A 129 12.33 7.67 -5.74
CA ILE A 129 13.01 8.44 -4.69
C ILE A 129 14.25 7.69 -4.18
N VAL A 130 14.15 6.37 -4.04
CA VAL A 130 15.29 5.54 -3.62
C VAL A 130 16.36 5.52 -4.70
N ASP A 131 15.95 5.41 -5.96
CA ASP A 131 16.86 5.43 -7.11
C ASP A 131 17.56 6.79 -7.22
N ALA A 132 16.82 7.89 -7.08
CA ALA A 132 17.38 9.24 -7.04
C ALA A 132 18.38 9.42 -5.88
N TYR A 133 18.09 8.85 -4.71
CA TYR A 133 19.02 8.88 -3.57
C TYR A 133 20.32 8.12 -3.88
N ASN A 134 20.22 6.93 -4.47
CA ASN A 134 21.39 6.11 -4.82
C ASN A 134 22.27 6.81 -5.88
N GLU A 135 21.65 7.40 -6.90
CA GLU A 135 22.38 8.17 -7.92
C GLU A 135 23.07 9.41 -7.33
N SER A 136 22.35 10.17 -6.50
CA SER A 136 22.89 11.35 -5.81
C SER A 136 24.03 10.99 -4.86
N TYR A 137 23.89 9.86 -4.14
CA TYR A 137 24.94 9.33 -3.27
C TYR A 137 26.20 9.00 -4.07
N LEU A 138 26.05 8.29 -5.19
CA LEU A 138 27.14 7.91 -6.06
C LEU A 138 27.87 9.14 -6.63
N ALA A 139 27.11 10.13 -7.12
CA ALA A 139 27.66 11.38 -7.64
C ALA A 139 28.47 12.15 -6.59
N THR A 140 28.00 12.16 -5.34
CA THR A 140 28.64 12.88 -4.25
C THR A 140 29.93 12.20 -3.78
N HIS A 141 29.98 10.87 -3.78
CA HIS A 141 31.11 10.10 -3.23
C HIS A 141 32.10 9.60 -4.30
N GLY A 142 31.85 9.91 -5.56
CA GLY A 142 32.80 9.68 -6.67
C GLY A 142 32.99 8.23 -7.08
N GLY A 143 32.09 7.33 -6.68
CA GLY A 143 32.09 5.94 -7.09
C GLY A 143 32.02 4.95 -5.93
N VAL A 144 31.55 3.76 -6.24
CA VAL A 144 31.47 2.63 -5.30
C VAL A 144 32.74 1.80 -5.44
N MET A 145 33.36 1.46 -4.32
CA MET A 145 34.50 0.53 -4.32
C MET A 145 34.08 -0.83 -4.85
N TYR A 146 34.97 -1.48 -5.58
CA TYR A 146 34.80 -2.84 -6.05
C TYR A 146 34.37 -3.77 -4.90
N ASN A 147 33.29 -4.54 -5.08
CA ASN A 147 32.65 -5.40 -4.07
C ASN A 147 31.81 -4.73 -2.98
N GLN A 148 31.50 -3.45 -3.03
CA GLN A 148 30.49 -2.86 -2.18
C GLN A 148 29.12 -2.86 -2.87
N LYS A 149 28.06 -3.07 -2.07
CA LYS A 149 26.69 -2.94 -2.58
C LYS A 149 26.45 -1.47 -2.97
N PHE A 150 26.07 -1.26 -4.20
CA PHE A 150 25.69 0.06 -4.70
C PHE A 150 24.44 0.62 -4.02
N GLU A 151 23.46 -0.26 -3.81
CA GLU A 151 22.17 0.12 -3.27
C GLU A 151 22.25 0.42 -1.78
N GLN A 152 21.86 1.63 -1.40
CA GLN A 152 21.75 2.04 -0.02
C GLN A 152 20.38 1.64 0.53
N VAL A 153 20.36 0.78 1.52
CA VAL A 153 19.13 0.32 2.20
C VAL A 153 18.68 1.34 3.26
N SER A 154 19.59 2.16 3.76
CA SER A 154 19.33 3.15 4.80
C SER A 154 20.00 4.48 4.49
N VAL A 155 19.47 5.55 5.08
CA VAL A 155 20.07 6.88 4.95
C VAL A 155 21.41 6.91 5.66
N GLU A 156 22.44 7.39 4.97
CA GLU A 156 23.78 7.52 5.54
C GLU A 156 23.80 8.46 6.75
N GLY A 157 24.49 8.06 7.80
CA GLY A 157 24.56 8.79 9.07
C GLY A 157 23.41 8.50 10.04
N SER A 158 22.47 7.63 9.67
CA SER A 158 21.40 7.16 10.55
C SER A 158 21.78 5.94 11.39
N ASN A 159 23.02 5.42 11.28
CA ASN A 159 23.46 4.15 11.88
C ASN A 159 22.58 2.94 11.49
N GLY A 160 21.93 2.99 10.32
CA GLY A 160 21.01 1.95 9.89
C GLY A 160 19.60 2.02 10.51
N ASN A 161 19.31 3.06 11.31
CA ASN A 161 18.01 3.22 11.94
C ASN A 161 16.93 3.72 10.97
N LEU A 162 17.32 4.52 9.98
CA LEU A 162 16.39 5.07 9.00
C LEU A 162 16.47 4.27 7.69
N VAL A 163 15.51 3.37 7.47
CA VAL A 163 15.51 2.38 6.39
C VAL A 163 14.52 2.78 5.31
N PHE A 164 14.94 2.72 4.06
CA PHE A 164 14.05 2.92 2.93
C PHE A 164 13.07 1.75 2.78
N CYS A 165 11.81 2.08 2.56
CA CYS A 165 10.74 1.13 2.27
C CYS A 165 10.01 1.57 0.99
N PRO A 166 10.59 1.24 -0.18
CA PRO A 166 9.97 1.60 -1.45
C PRO A 166 8.67 0.84 -1.66
N LEU A 167 7.64 1.58 -2.05
CA LEU A 167 6.29 1.05 -2.25
C LEU A 167 5.76 1.47 -3.62
N ALA A 168 5.28 0.51 -4.40
CA ALA A 168 4.71 0.77 -5.71
C ALA A 168 3.44 1.64 -5.65
N ASN A 169 2.65 1.50 -4.58
CA ASN A 169 1.43 2.27 -4.34
C ASN A 169 1.69 3.68 -3.76
N LYS A 170 2.94 4.12 -3.69
CA LYS A 170 3.35 5.49 -3.36
C LYS A 170 3.99 6.24 -4.55
N ALA A 171 3.87 5.72 -5.76
CA ALA A 171 4.49 6.34 -6.93
C ALA A 171 3.96 7.76 -7.17
N ASP A 172 2.66 7.97 -7.03
CA ASP A 172 2.00 9.26 -7.26
C ASP A 172 1.74 10.06 -5.97
N SER A 173 2.24 9.59 -4.82
CA SER A 173 2.03 10.25 -3.54
C SER A 173 2.86 11.52 -3.40
N PRO A 174 2.28 12.64 -2.97
CA PRO A 174 3.03 13.87 -2.69
C PRO A 174 3.79 13.82 -1.35
N TYR A 175 3.60 12.77 -0.56
CA TYR A 175 4.15 12.64 0.78
C TYR A 175 5.19 11.54 0.88
N ILE A 176 6.27 11.83 1.59
CA ILE A 176 7.21 10.84 2.13
C ILE A 176 6.90 10.71 3.61
N THR A 177 6.49 9.54 4.03
CA THR A 177 6.11 9.29 5.42
C THR A 177 7.25 8.58 6.14
N ILE A 178 7.68 9.14 7.28
CA ILE A 178 8.72 8.54 8.13
C ILE A 178 8.08 8.15 9.45
N SER A 179 7.99 6.86 9.71
CA SER A 179 7.33 6.34 10.91
C SER A 179 7.88 4.99 11.33
N THR A 180 7.55 4.56 12.53
CA THR A 180 7.78 3.18 12.97
C THR A 180 6.66 2.27 12.47
N LYS A 181 6.90 0.96 12.43
CA LYS A 181 5.87 0.02 12.04
C LYS A 181 4.70 -0.02 13.02
N GLU A 182 5.02 0.14 14.30
CA GLU A 182 4.03 0.11 15.37
C GLU A 182 3.05 1.27 15.30
N ASN A 183 3.48 2.42 14.74
CA ASN A 183 2.65 3.61 14.61
C ASN A 183 1.66 3.55 13.45
N MET A 184 1.84 2.63 12.52
CA MET A 184 0.98 2.47 11.35
C MET A 184 0.06 1.28 11.54
N LEU A 185 -1.19 1.55 11.89
CA LEU A 185 -2.18 0.55 12.21
C LEU A 185 -3.10 0.30 11.01
N TYR A 186 -3.45 -0.94 10.82
CA TYR A 186 -4.58 -1.31 9.98
C TYR A 186 -5.53 -2.19 10.77
N GLY A 187 -6.81 -1.92 10.64
CA GLY A 187 -7.86 -2.67 11.29
C GLY A 187 -8.71 -3.40 10.26
N TYR A 188 -9.05 -4.62 10.55
CA TYR A 188 -10.02 -5.39 9.80
C TYR A 188 -10.86 -6.19 10.77
N ASP A 189 -12.14 -6.33 10.47
CA ASP A 189 -13.01 -7.15 11.28
C ASP A 189 -12.71 -8.62 11.00
N THR A 190 -12.24 -9.30 12.04
CA THR A 190 -11.94 -10.73 11.97
C THR A 190 -12.60 -11.42 13.13
N MET A 191 -12.97 -12.60 12.97
CA MET A 191 -13.22 -13.63 13.97
C MET A 191 -14.63 -13.81 14.49
N ALA A 192 -15.51 -12.81 14.57
CA ALA A 192 -16.89 -13.04 14.99
C ALA A 192 -17.88 -13.00 13.83
N ASP A 193 -17.61 -12.10 12.87
CA ASP A 193 -18.31 -12.01 11.59
C ASP A 193 -17.27 -12.20 10.49
N GLU A 194 -16.76 -13.42 10.39
CA GLU A 194 -15.90 -13.84 9.29
C GLU A 194 -16.42 -13.22 8.01
N ALA A 195 -15.53 -12.66 7.19
CA ALA A 195 -15.87 -12.15 5.88
C ALA A 195 -16.86 -13.11 5.22
N GLN A 196 -18.15 -12.86 5.41
CA GLN A 196 -19.18 -13.76 4.95
C GLN A 196 -19.24 -13.61 3.46
N ILE A 197 -18.61 -14.54 2.77
CA ILE A 197 -18.81 -14.67 1.35
C ILE A 197 -20.14 -15.41 1.19
N LEU A 198 -21.16 -14.65 0.88
CA LEU A 198 -22.48 -15.19 0.61
C LEU A 198 -22.58 -15.52 -0.86
N VAL A 199 -22.84 -16.77 -1.18
CA VAL A 199 -23.12 -17.21 -2.56
C VAL A 199 -24.61 -17.43 -2.67
N LYS A 200 -25.28 -16.64 -3.54
CA LYS A 200 -26.71 -16.79 -3.83
C LYS A 200 -26.92 -16.99 -5.31
N GLU A 201 -27.84 -17.86 -5.64
CA GLU A 201 -28.38 -17.93 -7.00
C GLU A 201 -29.34 -16.74 -7.21
N TYR A 202 -28.95 -15.84 -8.11
CA TYR A 202 -29.75 -14.63 -8.43
C TYR A 202 -30.75 -14.86 -9.56
N ALA A 203 -30.38 -15.67 -10.52
CA ALA A 203 -31.21 -16.09 -11.63
C ALA A 203 -30.79 -17.51 -12.07
N PRO A 204 -31.59 -18.22 -12.84
CA PRO A 204 -31.20 -19.53 -13.36
C PRO A 204 -29.80 -19.44 -14.00
N PHE A 205 -28.88 -20.25 -13.49
CA PHE A 205 -27.45 -20.29 -13.91
C PHE A 205 -26.62 -19.04 -13.66
N VAL A 206 -27.07 -18.09 -12.83
CA VAL A 206 -26.28 -16.91 -12.40
C VAL A 206 -26.08 -16.98 -10.91
N LEU A 207 -24.79 -17.03 -10.49
CA LEU A 207 -24.38 -17.00 -9.10
C LEU A 207 -23.90 -15.59 -8.74
N SER A 208 -24.44 -15.04 -7.66
CA SER A 208 -23.99 -13.78 -7.07
C SER A 208 -23.12 -14.07 -5.84
N TYR A 209 -21.92 -13.50 -5.83
CA TYR A 209 -20.99 -13.57 -4.71
C TYR A 209 -20.99 -12.22 -4.00
N VAL A 210 -21.35 -12.21 -2.73
CA VAL A 210 -21.37 -11.01 -1.91
C VAL A 210 -20.36 -11.19 -0.78
N ALA A 211 -19.37 -10.32 -0.73
CA ALA A 211 -18.41 -10.27 0.39
C ALA A 211 -18.56 -8.93 1.11
N THR A 212 -18.71 -8.97 2.43
CA THR A 212 -18.71 -7.80 3.30
C THR A 212 -17.53 -7.88 4.23
N MET A 213 -16.81 -6.77 4.42
CA MET A 213 -15.73 -6.66 5.38
C MET A 213 -15.61 -5.22 5.86
N PHE A 214 -15.14 -5.05 7.08
CA PHE A 214 -14.68 -3.76 7.58
C PHE A 214 -13.17 -3.68 7.42
N PHE A 215 -12.69 -2.57 6.89
CA PHE A 215 -11.27 -2.30 6.72
C PHE A 215 -11.01 -0.81 6.96
N GLY A 216 -9.92 -0.50 7.60
CA GLY A 216 -9.48 0.88 7.81
C GLY A 216 -8.02 0.95 8.20
N VAL A 217 -7.44 2.13 8.06
CA VAL A 217 -6.08 2.42 8.51
C VAL A 217 -6.07 3.61 9.44
N GLN A 218 -5.09 3.67 10.32
CA GLN A 218 -4.90 4.78 11.26
C GLN A 218 -3.45 4.94 11.64
N VAL A 219 -3.05 6.15 11.96
CA VAL A 219 -1.77 6.48 12.59
C VAL A 219 -2.02 6.65 14.09
N GLU A 220 -1.28 5.92 14.94
CA GLU A 220 -1.47 5.93 16.38
C GLU A 220 -1.02 7.25 17.01
N SER A 221 0.09 7.81 16.51
CA SER A 221 0.67 9.06 16.99
C SER A 221 1.16 9.90 15.83
N ILE A 222 0.78 11.17 15.84
CA ILE A 222 1.08 12.17 14.81
C ILE A 222 2.19 13.11 15.28
#